data_8e38c09c8b7bf8015ace230d0a84f1e6
#
_entry.id   8e38c09c8b7bf8015ace230d0a84f1e6
#
_cell.length_a   1.000
_cell.length_b   1.000
_cell.length_c   1.000
_cell.angle_alpha   90.00
_cell.angle_beta   90.00
_cell.angle_gamma   90.00
#
_symmetry.space_group_name_H-M   'P 1'
#
loop_
_entity.id
_entity.type
_entity.pdbx_description
1 polymer ?
#
loop_
_entity_poly.entity_id
_entity_poly.type
_entity_poly.pdbx_seq_one_letter_code
_entity_poly.pdbx_strand_id
1 'polypeptide(L)'
;MDEIAERAGVSKPVLYQHFPGKHELYVALIDQHAAEVVECVRAGLASTNNNKLRGVGAINAFFDFIDREGESFRLIFESDLTNDPDVRDRVEAVHRQTGQMIAELIREETGLPEDECELLGMGLTGMAHVAARFWLQKGRLMPREEAVRLVSQLLWRGIAGFPRIHEEDDEPPTAETVHLSDQIPDQARLSGPTITDLTELPDGADSRAGRAEVVAGEIRPS
;
A
#
# COMPACT_ATOMS: atom_id res chain seq x y z
N MET A 1 1.34 -21.53 21.30
CA MET A 1 0.32 -22.55 20.91
C MET A 1 -0.66 -22.81 22.05
N ASP A 2 -0.23 -22.96 23.30
CA ASP A 2 -1.10 -23.27 24.43
C ASP A 2 -2.13 -22.17 24.69
N GLU A 3 -1.70 -20.94 24.80
CA GLU A 3 -2.57 -19.77 24.95
C GLU A 3 -3.51 -19.58 23.74
N ILE A 4 -3.05 -19.92 22.52
CA ILE A 4 -3.87 -19.86 21.32
C ILE A 4 -4.99 -20.91 21.40
N ALA A 5 -4.66 -22.15 21.78
CA ALA A 5 -5.65 -23.23 21.94
C ALA A 5 -6.70 -22.85 23.00
N GLU A 6 -6.27 -22.31 24.15
CA GLU A 6 -7.16 -21.85 25.22
C GLU A 6 -8.10 -20.75 24.73
N ARG A 7 -7.58 -19.70 24.07
CA ARG A 7 -8.41 -18.60 23.54
C ARG A 7 -9.35 -19.03 22.41
N ALA A 8 -8.92 -20.00 21.59
CA ALA A 8 -9.76 -20.58 20.52
C ALA A 8 -10.79 -21.59 21.03
N GLY A 9 -10.75 -21.97 22.30
CA GLY A 9 -11.67 -22.95 22.89
C GLY A 9 -11.46 -24.36 22.33
N VAL A 10 -10.28 -24.70 21.83
CA VAL A 10 -9.92 -26.01 21.31
C VAL A 10 -8.85 -26.68 22.15
N SER A 11 -8.79 -28.04 22.11
CA SER A 11 -7.70 -28.73 22.79
C SER A 11 -6.38 -28.57 22.04
N LYS A 12 -5.26 -28.54 22.77
CA LYS A 12 -3.91 -28.47 22.20
C LYS A 12 -3.65 -29.54 21.11
N PRO A 13 -4.00 -30.84 21.32
CA PRO A 13 -3.85 -31.85 20.27
C PRO A 13 -4.61 -31.53 18.99
N VAL A 14 -5.82 -30.99 19.10
CA VAL A 14 -6.62 -30.58 17.92
C VAL A 14 -5.92 -29.48 17.15
N LEU A 15 -5.41 -28.45 17.84
CA LEU A 15 -4.67 -27.37 17.21
C LEU A 15 -3.43 -27.88 16.46
N TYR A 16 -2.65 -28.80 17.09
CA TYR A 16 -1.47 -29.40 16.46
C TYR A 16 -1.77 -30.38 15.31
N GLN A 17 -2.98 -30.95 15.25
CA GLN A 17 -3.42 -31.72 14.08
C GLN A 17 -3.60 -30.86 12.83
N HIS A 18 -4.00 -29.61 13.01
CA HIS A 18 -4.20 -28.66 11.90
C HIS A 18 -2.95 -27.85 11.57
N PHE A 19 -2.19 -27.46 12.59
CA PHE A 19 -1.02 -26.60 12.45
C PHE A 19 0.15 -27.18 13.24
N PRO A 20 1.17 -27.73 12.56
CA PRO A 20 2.34 -28.33 13.22
C PRO A 20 3.08 -27.38 14.17
N GLY A 21 3.00 -26.04 13.89
CA GLY A 21 3.61 -25.03 14.71
C GLY A 21 2.94 -23.65 14.60
N LYS A 22 3.54 -22.66 15.30
CA LYS A 22 3.05 -21.28 15.30
C LYS A 22 3.23 -20.62 13.94
N HIS A 23 4.30 -20.96 13.22
CA HIS A 23 4.62 -20.41 11.90
C HIS A 23 3.56 -20.84 10.88
N GLU A 24 3.22 -22.12 10.82
CA GLU A 24 2.23 -22.67 9.88
C GLU A 24 0.83 -22.10 10.15
N LEU A 25 0.46 -21.92 11.42
CA LEU A 25 -0.77 -21.23 11.78
C LEU A 25 -0.76 -19.78 11.30
N TYR A 26 0.35 -19.08 11.50
CA TYR A 26 0.49 -17.69 11.10
C TYR A 26 0.41 -17.53 9.58
N VAL A 27 1.12 -18.38 8.83
CA VAL A 27 1.07 -18.40 7.36
C VAL A 27 -0.34 -18.68 6.86
N ALA A 28 -1.06 -19.63 7.46
CA ALA A 28 -2.44 -19.92 7.09
C ALA A 28 -3.39 -18.73 7.34
N LEU A 29 -3.19 -17.99 8.45
CA LEU A 29 -3.97 -16.76 8.71
C LEU A 29 -3.66 -15.66 7.69
N ILE A 30 -2.39 -15.50 7.31
CA ILE A 30 -2.03 -14.56 6.25
C ILE A 30 -2.67 -14.96 4.93
N ASP A 31 -2.59 -16.23 4.53
CA ASP A 31 -3.20 -16.71 3.29
C ASP A 31 -4.71 -16.43 3.25
N GLN A 32 -5.41 -16.69 4.36
CA GLN A 32 -6.84 -16.40 4.47
C GLN A 32 -7.14 -14.91 4.30
N HIS A 33 -6.52 -14.06 5.11
CA HIS A 33 -6.80 -12.62 5.08
C HIS A 33 -6.27 -11.95 3.81
N ALA A 34 -5.18 -12.44 3.22
CA ALA A 34 -4.70 -12.00 1.92
C ALA A 34 -5.75 -12.24 0.82
N ALA A 35 -6.36 -13.43 0.82
CA ALA A 35 -7.45 -13.73 -0.11
C ALA A 35 -8.67 -12.84 0.12
N GLU A 36 -9.02 -12.54 1.37
CA GLU A 36 -10.11 -11.63 1.72
C GLU A 36 -9.87 -10.20 1.22
N VAL A 37 -8.64 -9.67 1.35
CA VAL A 37 -8.27 -8.35 0.79
C VAL A 37 -8.44 -8.32 -0.72
N VAL A 38 -7.89 -9.30 -1.43
CA VAL A 38 -7.98 -9.39 -2.89
C VAL A 38 -9.44 -9.46 -3.35
N GLU A 39 -10.25 -10.27 -2.67
CA GLU A 39 -11.66 -10.44 -3.02
C GLU A 39 -12.49 -9.18 -2.74
N CYS A 40 -12.24 -8.47 -1.64
CA CYS A 40 -12.95 -7.23 -1.36
C CYS A 40 -12.65 -6.15 -2.42
N VAL A 41 -11.40 -6.03 -2.88
CA VAL A 41 -11.02 -5.10 -3.97
C VAL A 41 -11.70 -5.51 -5.27
N ARG A 42 -11.68 -6.81 -5.61
CA ARG A 42 -12.34 -7.36 -6.79
C ARG A 42 -13.84 -7.06 -6.80
N ALA A 43 -14.52 -7.31 -5.67
CA ALA A 43 -15.95 -7.01 -5.52
C ALA A 43 -16.24 -5.51 -5.66
N GLY A 44 -15.38 -4.65 -5.11
CA GLY A 44 -15.46 -3.21 -5.26
C GLY A 44 -15.35 -2.77 -6.72
N LEU A 45 -14.39 -3.32 -7.47
CA LEU A 45 -14.22 -3.07 -8.91
C LEU A 45 -15.40 -3.59 -9.75
N ALA A 46 -16.03 -4.68 -9.33
CA ALA A 46 -17.17 -5.27 -10.04
C ALA A 46 -18.52 -4.62 -9.70
N SER A 47 -18.56 -3.67 -8.76
CA SER A 47 -19.83 -3.10 -8.23
C SER A 47 -20.60 -2.27 -9.24
N THR A 48 -19.99 -1.84 -10.35
CA THR A 48 -20.59 -1.00 -11.39
C THR A 48 -19.82 -1.13 -12.70
N ASN A 49 -20.42 -0.70 -13.82
CA ASN A 49 -19.75 -0.63 -15.12
C ASN A 49 -19.11 0.74 -15.41
N ASN A 50 -19.25 1.72 -14.51
CA ASN A 50 -18.62 3.02 -14.65
C ASN A 50 -17.22 2.99 -14.05
N ASN A 51 -16.17 3.16 -14.85
CA ASN A 51 -14.77 3.02 -14.45
C ASN A 51 -14.39 3.93 -13.27
N LYS A 52 -14.89 5.16 -13.23
CA LYS A 52 -14.68 6.05 -12.09
C LYS A 52 -15.28 5.48 -10.81
N LEU A 53 -16.51 4.98 -10.88
CA LEU A 53 -17.20 4.40 -9.73
C LEU A 53 -16.61 3.04 -9.34
N ARG A 54 -16.05 2.26 -10.28
CA ARG A 54 -15.29 1.03 -10.01
C ARG A 54 -14.08 1.34 -9.10
N GLY A 55 -13.29 2.36 -9.46
CA GLY A 55 -12.16 2.80 -8.64
C GLY A 55 -12.58 3.27 -7.24
N VAL A 56 -13.65 4.04 -7.14
CA VAL A 56 -14.23 4.45 -5.84
C VAL A 56 -14.70 3.24 -5.04
N GLY A 57 -15.35 2.28 -5.70
CA GLY A 57 -15.82 1.03 -5.09
C GLY A 57 -14.67 0.20 -4.50
N ALA A 58 -13.56 0.08 -5.23
CA ALA A 58 -12.37 -0.63 -4.76
C ALA A 58 -11.77 0.03 -3.51
N ILE A 59 -11.59 1.35 -3.53
CA ILE A 59 -11.08 2.11 -2.37
C ILE A 59 -12.04 1.97 -1.18
N ASN A 60 -13.35 2.10 -1.40
CA ASN A 60 -14.33 1.96 -0.34
C ASN A 60 -14.31 0.56 0.28
N ALA A 61 -14.26 -0.50 -0.55
CA ALA A 61 -14.20 -1.88 -0.07
C ALA A 61 -12.92 -2.14 0.72
N PHE A 62 -11.78 -1.62 0.27
CA PHE A 62 -10.51 -1.74 0.97
C PHE A 62 -10.51 -1.03 2.33
N PHE A 63 -10.98 0.21 2.40
CA PHE A 63 -11.10 0.94 3.68
C PHE A 63 -12.13 0.30 4.62
N ASP A 64 -13.23 -0.24 4.10
CA ASP A 64 -14.21 -0.97 4.88
C ASP A 64 -13.62 -2.25 5.49
N PHE A 65 -12.83 -3.00 4.69
CA PHE A 65 -12.08 -4.16 5.20
C PHE A 65 -11.15 -3.76 6.35
N ILE A 66 -10.36 -2.70 6.18
CA ILE A 66 -9.42 -2.23 7.21
C ILE A 66 -10.16 -1.73 8.46
N ASP A 67 -11.29 -1.10 8.31
CA ASP A 67 -12.08 -0.61 9.45
C ASP A 67 -12.65 -1.75 10.29
N ARG A 68 -13.13 -2.81 9.63
CA ARG A 68 -13.69 -4.00 10.30
C ARG A 68 -12.61 -4.95 10.79
N GLU A 69 -11.59 -5.17 9.97
CA GLU A 69 -10.59 -6.22 10.15
C GLU A 69 -9.18 -5.63 10.40
N GLY A 70 -9.10 -4.52 11.16
CA GLY A 70 -7.83 -3.82 11.40
C GLY A 70 -6.72 -4.68 11.99
N GLU A 71 -7.06 -5.68 12.83
CA GLU A 71 -6.08 -6.63 13.36
C GLU A 71 -5.56 -7.58 12.26
N SER A 72 -6.41 -8.03 11.35
CA SER A 72 -6.03 -8.83 10.17
C SER A 72 -5.12 -8.04 9.24
N PHE A 73 -5.43 -6.76 9.02
CA PHE A 73 -4.57 -5.86 8.23
C PHE A 73 -3.18 -5.72 8.87
N ARG A 74 -3.10 -5.51 10.20
CA ARG A 74 -1.82 -5.44 10.91
C ARG A 74 -1.06 -6.76 10.86
N LEU A 75 -1.77 -7.87 10.95
CA LEU A 75 -1.18 -9.20 10.84
C LEU A 75 -0.45 -9.38 9.50
N ILE A 76 -1.07 -8.97 8.41
CA ILE A 76 -0.51 -9.11 7.05
C ILE A 76 0.64 -8.11 6.82
N PHE A 77 0.42 -6.83 7.14
CA PHE A 77 1.26 -5.75 6.64
C PHE A 77 2.18 -5.10 7.69
N GLU A 78 1.99 -5.36 8.98
CA GLU A 78 2.71 -4.69 10.06
C GLU A 78 3.35 -5.66 11.08
N SER A 79 3.32 -6.97 10.84
CA SER A 79 3.89 -7.91 11.79
C SER A 79 5.42 -7.95 11.71
N ASP A 80 6.06 -8.34 12.83
CA ASP A 80 7.50 -8.55 12.92
C ASP A 80 8.00 -9.68 11.99
N LEU A 81 7.09 -10.53 11.49
CA LEU A 81 7.38 -11.63 10.57
C LEU A 81 7.40 -11.20 9.09
N THR A 82 7.24 -9.92 8.77
CA THR A 82 7.43 -9.40 7.40
C THR A 82 8.84 -9.62 6.85
N ASN A 83 9.81 -9.92 7.71
CA ASN A 83 11.15 -10.34 7.30
C ASN A 83 11.23 -11.83 6.91
N ASP A 84 10.21 -12.63 7.22
CA ASP A 84 10.12 -14.02 6.79
C ASP A 84 9.85 -14.07 5.28
N PRO A 85 10.64 -14.82 4.49
CA PRO A 85 10.46 -14.90 3.04
C PRO A 85 9.05 -15.36 2.63
N ASP A 86 8.50 -16.36 3.33
CA ASP A 86 7.17 -16.91 3.03
C ASP A 86 6.06 -15.88 3.25
N VAL A 87 6.21 -15.02 4.26
CA VAL A 87 5.28 -13.94 4.56
C VAL A 87 5.40 -12.82 3.52
N ARG A 88 6.63 -12.41 3.22
CA ARG A 88 6.89 -11.36 2.25
C ARG A 88 6.34 -11.70 0.87
N ASP A 89 6.56 -12.93 0.40
CA ASP A 89 6.08 -13.38 -0.91
C ASP A 89 4.54 -13.32 -1.01
N ARG A 90 3.83 -13.60 0.10
CA ARG A 90 2.37 -13.50 0.17
C ARG A 90 1.89 -12.04 0.14
N VAL A 91 2.55 -11.16 0.87
CA VAL A 91 2.25 -9.71 0.86
C VAL A 91 2.49 -9.12 -0.53
N GLU A 92 3.60 -9.50 -1.17
CA GLU A 92 3.90 -9.08 -2.55
C GLU A 92 2.86 -9.64 -3.54
N ALA A 93 2.36 -10.86 -3.33
CA ALA A 93 1.31 -11.44 -4.15
C ALA A 93 -0.01 -10.66 -4.03
N VAL A 94 -0.39 -10.18 -2.83
CA VAL A 94 -1.56 -9.31 -2.65
C VAL A 94 -1.40 -8.02 -3.44
N HIS A 95 -0.27 -7.34 -3.30
CA HIS A 95 0.00 -6.09 -4.02
C HIS A 95 -0.01 -6.31 -5.54
N ARG A 96 0.59 -7.40 -6.02
CA ARG A 96 0.62 -7.73 -7.46
C ARG A 96 -0.79 -7.99 -7.99
N GLN A 97 -1.58 -8.82 -7.32
CA GLN A 97 -2.94 -9.15 -7.77
C GLN A 97 -3.85 -7.92 -7.76
N THR A 98 -3.80 -7.11 -6.72
CA THR A 98 -4.58 -5.86 -6.66
C THR A 98 -4.10 -4.85 -7.70
N GLY A 99 -2.78 -4.72 -7.89
CA GLY A 99 -2.18 -3.86 -8.89
C GLY A 99 -2.58 -4.23 -10.32
N GLN A 100 -2.62 -5.53 -10.65
CA GLN A 100 -3.07 -6.03 -11.95
C GLN A 100 -4.53 -5.69 -12.23
N MET A 101 -5.43 -5.89 -11.25
CA MET A 101 -6.84 -5.50 -11.41
C MET A 101 -7.03 -3.98 -11.65
N ILE A 102 -6.21 -3.16 -10.99
CA ILE A 102 -6.22 -1.70 -11.21
C ILE A 102 -5.63 -1.35 -12.58
N ALA A 103 -4.57 -2.05 -13.01
CA ALA A 103 -3.96 -1.87 -14.32
C ALA A 103 -4.96 -2.15 -15.46
N GLU A 104 -5.76 -3.20 -15.33
CA GLU A 104 -6.86 -3.49 -16.28
C GLU A 104 -7.86 -2.34 -16.37
N LEU A 105 -8.27 -1.78 -15.22
CA LEU A 105 -9.16 -0.63 -15.19
C LEU A 105 -8.53 0.60 -15.88
N ILE A 106 -7.24 0.85 -15.65
CA ILE A 106 -6.52 1.96 -16.29
C ILE A 106 -6.45 1.74 -17.80
N ARG A 107 -6.14 0.54 -18.26
CA ARG A 107 -6.08 0.19 -19.68
C ARG A 107 -7.43 0.40 -20.37
N GLU A 108 -8.54 -0.01 -19.74
CA GLU A 108 -9.89 0.22 -20.26
C GLU A 108 -10.24 1.71 -20.38
N GLU A 109 -9.73 2.55 -19.47
CA GLU A 109 -10.05 3.99 -19.45
C GLU A 109 -9.12 4.81 -20.36
N THR A 110 -7.84 4.41 -20.47
CA THR A 110 -6.79 5.23 -21.12
C THR A 110 -6.23 4.63 -22.41
N GLY A 111 -6.30 3.30 -22.55
CA GLY A 111 -5.67 2.56 -23.66
C GLY A 111 -4.14 2.58 -23.65
N LEU A 112 -3.51 2.94 -22.54
CA LEU A 112 -2.06 2.90 -22.39
C LEU A 112 -1.49 1.49 -22.59
N PRO A 113 -0.20 1.36 -22.97
CA PRO A 113 0.51 0.09 -23.03
C PRO A 113 0.45 -0.68 -21.70
N GLU A 114 0.57 -2.01 -21.76
CA GLU A 114 0.41 -2.91 -20.63
C GLU A 114 1.38 -2.60 -19.49
N ASP A 115 2.67 -2.41 -19.79
CA ASP A 115 3.72 -2.09 -18.82
C ASP A 115 3.50 -0.75 -18.12
N GLU A 116 2.97 0.25 -18.82
CA GLU A 116 2.60 1.53 -18.24
C GLU A 116 1.39 1.38 -17.31
N CYS A 117 0.39 0.61 -17.70
CA CYS A 117 -0.77 0.31 -16.85
C CYS A 117 -0.36 -0.47 -15.59
N GLU A 118 0.54 -1.45 -15.71
CA GLU A 118 1.06 -2.19 -14.56
C GLU A 118 1.80 -1.28 -13.57
N LEU A 119 2.67 -0.41 -14.06
CA LEU A 119 3.39 0.56 -13.22
C LEU A 119 2.40 1.47 -12.46
N LEU A 120 1.41 2.00 -13.16
CA LEU A 120 0.39 2.85 -12.56
C LEU A 120 -0.49 2.09 -11.57
N GLY A 121 -0.90 0.87 -11.91
CA GLY A 121 -1.69 -0.01 -11.05
C GLY A 121 -0.98 -0.32 -9.73
N MET A 122 0.31 -0.62 -9.78
CA MET A 122 1.14 -0.81 -8.60
C MET A 122 1.29 0.48 -7.78
N GLY A 123 1.51 1.62 -8.45
CA GLY A 123 1.60 2.93 -7.78
C GLY A 123 0.32 3.29 -7.04
N LEU A 124 -0.85 3.11 -7.65
CA LEU A 124 -2.14 3.39 -7.05
C LEU A 124 -2.47 2.42 -5.90
N THR A 125 -2.12 1.15 -6.03
CA THR A 125 -2.23 0.16 -4.96
C THR A 125 -1.38 0.57 -3.74
N GLY A 126 -0.13 0.96 -3.97
CA GLY A 126 0.76 1.44 -2.92
C GLY A 126 0.21 2.71 -2.25
N MET A 127 -0.30 3.67 -3.03
CA MET A 127 -0.93 4.88 -2.50
C MET A 127 -2.12 4.56 -1.59
N ALA A 128 -3.02 3.69 -2.04
CA ALA A 128 -4.20 3.29 -1.25
C ALA A 128 -3.78 2.59 0.04
N HIS A 129 -2.81 1.67 -0.04
CA HIS A 129 -2.27 0.94 1.10
C HIS A 129 -1.65 1.88 2.14
N VAL A 130 -0.76 2.79 1.72
CA VAL A 130 -0.08 3.74 2.63
C VAL A 130 -1.08 4.69 3.28
N ALA A 131 -2.05 5.21 2.50
CA ALA A 131 -3.09 6.10 3.02
C ALA A 131 -3.97 5.41 4.07
N ALA A 132 -4.42 4.18 3.81
CA ALA A 132 -5.26 3.42 4.71
C ALA A 132 -4.50 3.00 5.99
N ARG A 133 -3.24 2.58 5.86
CA ARG A 133 -2.36 2.29 6.99
C ARG A 133 -2.19 3.51 7.89
N PHE A 134 -1.89 4.66 7.32
CA PHE A 134 -1.75 5.92 8.07
C PHE A 134 -3.06 6.29 8.79
N TRP A 135 -4.21 6.18 8.09
CA TRP A 135 -5.53 6.43 8.66
C TRP A 135 -5.81 5.54 9.89
N LEU A 136 -5.52 4.24 9.80
CA LEU A 136 -5.70 3.28 10.88
C LEU A 136 -4.76 3.56 12.06
N GLN A 137 -3.46 3.78 11.79
CA GLN A 137 -2.42 4.02 12.81
C GLN A 137 -2.68 5.30 13.63
N LYS A 138 -3.30 6.30 13.03
CA LYS A 138 -3.70 7.55 13.71
C LYS A 138 -5.05 7.46 14.42
N GLY A 139 -5.54 6.26 14.68
CA GLY A 139 -6.79 6.05 15.40
C GLY A 139 -8.00 6.48 14.59
N ARG A 140 -7.98 6.25 13.27
CA ARG A 140 -9.00 6.70 12.32
C ARG A 140 -9.11 8.23 12.30
N LEU A 141 -8.05 8.86 11.78
CA LEU A 141 -7.81 10.31 11.73
C LEU A 141 -9.05 11.15 11.35
N MET A 142 -9.94 10.60 10.54
CA MET A 142 -11.20 11.19 10.08
C MET A 142 -12.24 10.10 9.83
N PRO A 143 -13.53 10.43 9.62
CA PRO A 143 -14.53 9.44 9.21
C PRO A 143 -14.09 8.67 7.96
N ARG A 144 -14.36 7.37 7.92
CA ARG A 144 -13.96 6.47 6.82
C ARG A 144 -14.41 6.99 5.46
N GLU A 145 -15.66 7.47 5.38
CA GLU A 145 -16.26 8.01 4.15
C GLU A 145 -15.46 9.21 3.61
N GLU A 146 -14.95 10.05 4.49
CA GLU A 146 -14.13 11.18 4.09
C GLU A 146 -12.74 10.75 3.61
N ALA A 147 -12.11 9.80 4.28
CA ALA A 147 -10.84 9.21 3.84
C ALA A 147 -10.98 8.57 2.45
N VAL A 148 -12.03 7.76 2.24
CA VAL A 148 -12.37 7.16 0.94
C VAL A 148 -12.56 8.24 -0.12
N ARG A 149 -13.32 9.29 0.17
CA ARG A 149 -13.55 10.41 -0.77
C ARG A 149 -12.24 11.08 -1.20
N LEU A 150 -11.36 11.38 -0.25
CA LEU A 150 -10.08 12.05 -0.53
C LEU A 150 -9.16 11.18 -1.38
N VAL A 151 -8.97 9.92 -0.99
CA VAL A 151 -8.10 8.97 -1.72
C VAL A 151 -8.66 8.69 -3.11
N SER A 152 -9.97 8.50 -3.25
CA SER A 152 -10.62 8.29 -4.54
C SER A 152 -10.52 9.50 -5.46
N GLN A 153 -10.62 10.72 -4.92
CA GLN A 153 -10.45 11.94 -5.72
C GLN A 153 -9.02 12.10 -6.22
N LEU A 154 -8.03 11.78 -5.38
CA LEU A 154 -6.62 11.84 -5.76
C LEU A 154 -6.32 10.82 -6.88
N LEU A 155 -6.78 9.56 -6.71
CA LEU A 155 -6.64 8.50 -7.70
C LEU A 155 -7.26 8.94 -9.04
N TRP A 156 -8.51 9.36 -9.03
CA TRP A 156 -9.23 9.69 -10.26
C TRP A 156 -8.66 10.92 -10.99
N ARG A 157 -8.24 11.95 -10.26
CA ARG A 157 -7.62 13.14 -10.87
C ARG A 157 -6.29 12.81 -11.53
N GLY A 158 -5.52 11.88 -10.96
CA GLY A 158 -4.31 11.37 -11.58
C GLY A 158 -4.62 10.64 -12.89
N ILE A 159 -5.55 9.68 -12.88
CA ILE A 159 -5.93 8.90 -14.08
C ILE A 159 -6.55 9.80 -15.16
N ALA A 160 -7.41 10.74 -14.79
CA ALA A 160 -8.06 11.64 -15.74
C ALA A 160 -7.09 12.61 -16.46
N GLY A 161 -5.84 12.70 -15.99
CA GLY A 161 -4.79 13.46 -16.67
C GLY A 161 -4.14 12.72 -17.85
N PHE A 162 -4.40 11.43 -18.01
CA PHE A 162 -3.90 10.66 -19.16
C PHE A 162 -4.81 10.81 -20.38
N PRO A 163 -4.25 10.72 -21.62
CA PRO A 163 -5.03 10.77 -22.85
C PRO A 163 -6.06 9.65 -22.86
N ARG A 164 -7.28 9.96 -23.30
CA ARG A 164 -8.32 8.96 -23.52
C ARG A 164 -8.30 8.56 -24.99
N ILE A 165 -8.44 7.27 -25.27
CA ILE A 165 -8.74 6.83 -26.63
C ILE A 165 -10.19 7.21 -26.90
N HIS A 166 -10.40 8.17 -27.80
CA HIS A 166 -11.71 8.38 -28.42
C HIS A 166 -11.89 7.29 -29.47
N GLU A 167 -13.03 6.60 -29.45
CA GLU A 167 -13.39 5.56 -30.42
C GLU A 167 -13.46 6.05 -31.89
N GLU A 168 -13.18 7.33 -32.16
CA GLU A 168 -13.25 7.96 -33.49
C GLU A 168 -11.90 8.21 -34.17
N ASP A 169 -10.77 7.98 -33.50
CA ASP A 169 -9.44 8.18 -34.09
C ASP A 169 -8.70 6.84 -34.19
N ASP A 170 -8.94 6.12 -35.29
CA ASP A 170 -8.21 4.89 -35.71
C ASP A 170 -6.77 5.19 -36.17
N GLU A 171 -6.17 6.28 -35.74
CA GLU A 171 -4.79 6.62 -35.99
C GLU A 171 -3.96 6.40 -34.73
N PRO A 172 -2.99 5.45 -34.69
CA PRO A 172 -2.17 5.24 -33.52
C PRO A 172 -1.43 6.54 -33.18
N PRO A 173 -1.38 6.96 -31.93
CA PRO A 173 -0.64 8.15 -31.55
C PRO A 173 0.82 7.96 -31.97
N THR A 174 1.26 8.79 -32.92
CA THR A 174 2.67 8.91 -33.27
C THR A 174 3.44 9.25 -31.99
N ALA A 175 4.56 8.56 -31.76
CA ALA A 175 5.41 8.67 -30.57
C ALA A 175 6.07 10.07 -30.39
N GLU A 176 5.43 11.11 -30.87
CA GLU A 176 5.80 12.50 -30.68
C GLU A 176 4.89 13.12 -29.62
N THR A 177 5.50 13.49 -28.53
CA THR A 177 5.00 14.49 -27.60
C THR A 177 4.27 13.99 -26.36
N VAL A 178 4.96 13.30 -25.47
CA VAL A 178 4.76 13.59 -24.04
C VAL A 178 6.10 14.05 -23.47
N HIS A 179 6.51 15.26 -23.81
CA HIS A 179 7.47 15.99 -23.00
C HIS A 179 6.73 16.42 -21.73
N LEU A 180 7.01 15.75 -20.63
CA LEU A 180 6.52 16.09 -19.27
C LEU A 180 6.91 17.54 -18.87
N SER A 181 7.83 18.16 -19.63
CA SER A 181 8.35 19.52 -19.42
C SER A 181 7.38 20.63 -19.83
N ASP A 182 6.39 20.38 -20.67
CA ASP A 182 5.56 21.46 -21.25
C ASP A 182 4.26 21.74 -20.47
N GLN A 183 3.93 20.91 -19.46
CA GLN A 183 2.72 21.09 -18.66
C GLN A 183 2.94 21.54 -17.21
N ILE A 184 4.17 21.87 -16.83
CA ILE A 184 4.44 22.47 -15.52
C ILE A 184 4.29 24.00 -15.70
N PRO A 185 3.28 24.65 -15.08
CA PRO A 185 3.18 26.10 -15.09
C PRO A 185 4.45 26.73 -14.55
N ASP A 186 4.94 27.78 -15.18
CA ASP A 186 6.20 28.50 -14.87
C ASP A 186 6.33 29.03 -13.43
N GLN A 187 5.28 28.92 -12.62
CA GLN A 187 5.25 29.30 -11.20
C GLN A 187 5.80 28.24 -10.23
N ALA A 188 6.15 27.03 -10.69
CA ALA A 188 6.72 25.98 -9.85
C ALA A 188 8.26 25.92 -9.91
N ARG A 189 8.92 26.83 -10.61
CA ARG A 189 10.37 26.99 -10.58
C ARG A 189 10.80 27.79 -9.35
N LEU A 190 10.51 27.25 -8.17
CA LEU A 190 11.14 27.70 -6.94
C LEU A 190 12.53 27.05 -6.88
N SER A 191 13.53 27.92 -6.86
CA SER A 191 14.94 27.66 -6.65
C SER A 191 15.21 26.65 -5.53
N GLY A 192 15.36 25.36 -5.90
CA GLY A 192 15.95 24.35 -5.05
C GLY A 192 17.43 24.19 -5.41
N PRO A 193 18.31 23.87 -4.47
CA PRO A 193 19.74 23.73 -4.75
C PRO A 193 19.98 22.59 -5.74
N THR A 194 20.79 22.89 -6.74
CA THR A 194 21.24 21.96 -7.78
C THR A 194 22.08 20.86 -7.14
N ILE A 195 21.84 19.59 -7.54
CA ILE A 195 22.51 18.37 -7.06
C ILE A 195 24.05 18.37 -7.25
N THR A 196 24.65 19.44 -7.70
CA THR A 196 26.08 19.54 -7.93
C THR A 196 26.90 19.82 -6.66
N ASP A 197 26.26 20.09 -5.51
CA ASP A 197 26.97 20.48 -4.26
C ASP A 197 27.21 19.34 -3.26
N LEU A 198 27.01 18.09 -3.67
CA LEU A 198 27.23 16.91 -2.78
C LEU A 198 28.57 16.18 -3.00
N THR A 199 29.52 16.77 -3.75
CA THR A 199 30.80 16.11 -4.07
C THR A 199 32.01 16.67 -3.28
N GLU A 200 31.81 17.59 -2.35
CA GLU A 200 32.91 18.04 -1.46
C GLU A 200 32.57 17.75 0.01
N LEU A 201 32.81 16.51 0.43
CA LEU A 201 33.05 16.18 1.83
C LEU A 201 34.57 16.17 2.04
N PRO A 202 35.11 16.98 2.97
CA PRO A 202 36.53 16.94 3.28
C PRO A 202 36.86 15.64 4.03
N ASP A 203 37.87 14.95 3.51
CA ASP A 203 38.55 13.85 4.18
C ASP A 203 39.23 14.34 5.46
N GLY A 204 39.02 13.61 6.57
CA GLY A 204 39.98 13.53 7.67
C GLY A 204 39.74 14.44 8.86
N ALA A 205 39.17 13.86 9.94
CA ALA A 205 39.65 14.12 11.32
C ALA A 205 39.22 12.99 12.25
N ASP A 206 40.18 12.16 12.51
CA ASP A 206 40.72 11.62 13.77
C ASP A 206 39.79 11.37 14.98
N SER A 207 39.84 10.13 15.40
CA SER A 207 39.30 9.56 16.61
C SER A 207 39.83 10.22 17.88
N ARG A 208 38.94 10.60 18.82
CA ARG A 208 39.21 10.46 20.28
C ARG A 208 37.93 10.64 21.13
N ALA A 209 37.62 9.55 21.80
CA ALA A 209 37.16 9.41 23.19
C ALA A 209 36.35 10.56 23.84
N GLY A 210 35.10 10.27 24.22
CA GLY A 210 34.35 10.99 25.22
C GLY A 210 33.30 10.09 25.87
N ARG A 211 33.67 9.45 26.99
CA ARG A 211 32.71 8.82 27.93
C ARG A 211 31.80 9.88 28.47
N ALA A 212 30.49 9.64 28.47
CA ALA A 212 29.55 10.35 29.29
C ALA A 212 28.79 9.37 30.17
N GLU A 213 28.84 9.64 31.44
CA GLU A 213 28.29 8.92 32.58
C GLU A 213 26.78 8.79 32.51
N VAL A 214 26.29 7.59 32.85
CA VAL A 214 24.90 7.30 33.16
C VAL A 214 24.67 7.72 34.62
N VAL A 215 23.86 8.74 34.86
CA VAL A 215 23.33 9.07 36.19
C VAL A 215 22.05 8.27 36.39
N ALA A 216 22.14 7.31 37.32
CA ALA A 216 20.99 6.59 37.85
C ALA A 216 20.17 7.49 38.79
N GLY A 217 18.90 7.71 38.46
CA GLY A 217 17.92 8.34 39.34
C GLY A 217 17.04 7.29 40.00
N GLU A 218 17.17 7.19 41.32
CA GLU A 218 16.33 6.34 42.22
C GLU A 218 14.86 6.73 42.13
N ILE A 219 13.98 5.73 42.00
CA ILE A 219 12.56 5.85 42.30
C ILE A 219 12.28 5.03 43.56
N ARG A 220 11.89 5.71 44.65
CA ARG A 220 11.32 5.09 45.87
C ARG A 220 9.80 5.00 45.74
N PRO A 221 9.20 3.93 46.29
CA PRO A 221 7.74 3.75 46.27
C PRO A 221 7.06 4.41 47.47
N SER A 222 5.84 4.85 47.26
CA SER A 222 4.79 5.00 48.27
C SER A 222 3.44 4.72 47.62
#